data_935d2e7b2d1c08d6c4e2e4136661deaa
#
_entry.id   935d2e7b2d1c08d6c4e2e4136661deaa
#
_cell.length_a   1.000
_cell.length_b   1.000
_cell.length_c   1.000
_cell.angle_alpha   90.00
_cell.angle_beta   90.00
_cell.angle_gamma   90.00
#
_symmetry.space_group_name_H-M   'P 1'
#
loop_
_entity.id
_entity.type
_entity.pdbx_description
1 polymer ?
#
loop_
_entity_poly.entity_id
_entity_poly.type
_entity_poly.pdbx_seq_one_letter_code
_entity_poly.pdbx_strand_id
1 'polypeptide(L)'
;MMKGFLVIALGALLFSACKKEEGDGGKAEIRGTVLEQRYNLSGNPSGDPYPLADHRVSIIYGDGQYYDDDTRTGPNGEYRFPWLRRGSYRVYVLSECDDYENCTEAIYETAVIDGRKDIVSLSTMTVRNY
;
A
#
# COMPACT_ATOMS: atom_id res chain seq x y z
N MET A 1 -9.86 -66.77 22.76
CA MET A 1 -10.67 -65.54 22.58
C MET A 1 -9.74 -64.40 22.23
N MET A 2 -9.74 -64.05 21.00
CA MET A 2 -8.99 -62.88 20.49
C MET A 2 -9.88 -61.66 20.52
N LYS A 3 -9.63 -60.73 21.41
CA LYS A 3 -10.27 -59.42 21.36
C LYS A 3 -9.47 -58.55 20.40
N GLY A 4 -10.01 -58.33 19.22
CA GLY A 4 -9.44 -57.41 18.28
C GLY A 4 -9.55 -55.97 18.79
N PHE A 5 -8.44 -55.36 19.08
CA PHE A 5 -8.38 -53.91 19.32
C PHE A 5 -8.49 -53.20 17.96
N LEU A 6 -9.65 -52.64 17.70
CA LEU A 6 -9.80 -51.72 16.58
C LEU A 6 -9.22 -50.37 16.98
N VAL A 7 -7.99 -50.13 16.58
CA VAL A 7 -7.39 -48.78 16.69
C VAL A 7 -7.98 -47.93 15.60
N ILE A 8 -8.95 -47.15 15.96
CA ILE A 8 -9.45 -46.07 15.10
C ILE A 8 -8.40 -44.97 15.20
N ALA A 9 -7.51 -44.94 14.22
CA ALA A 9 -6.64 -43.80 14.02
C ALA A 9 -7.53 -42.63 13.52
N LEU A 10 -7.95 -41.79 14.45
CA LEU A 10 -8.62 -40.53 14.14
C LEU A 10 -7.58 -39.60 13.53
N GLY A 11 -7.44 -39.67 12.23
CA GLY A 11 -6.64 -38.71 11.47
C GLY A 11 -7.23 -37.33 11.64
N ALA A 12 -6.61 -36.54 12.48
CA ALA A 12 -6.90 -35.12 12.54
C ALA A 12 -6.51 -34.51 11.21
N LEU A 13 -7.47 -34.36 10.32
CA LEU A 13 -7.36 -33.53 9.13
C LEU A 13 -7.18 -32.10 9.62
N LEU A 14 -5.93 -31.69 9.74
CA LEU A 14 -5.59 -30.29 9.90
C LEU A 14 -5.96 -29.60 8.59
N PHE A 15 -7.18 -29.12 8.53
CA PHE A 15 -7.54 -28.13 7.53
C PHE A 15 -6.78 -26.85 7.88
N SER A 16 -5.55 -26.74 7.36
CA SER A 16 -4.93 -25.43 7.29
C SER A 16 -5.75 -24.61 6.32
N ALA A 17 -6.66 -23.81 6.87
CA ALA A 17 -7.34 -22.80 6.09
C ALA A 17 -6.27 -21.84 5.59
N CYS A 18 -5.87 -21.96 4.31
CA CYS A 18 -5.08 -20.96 3.63
C CYS A 18 -5.92 -19.70 3.53
N LYS A 19 -5.86 -18.86 4.57
CA LYS A 19 -6.28 -17.47 4.43
C LYS A 19 -5.30 -16.85 3.44
N LYS A 20 -5.81 -16.45 2.29
CA LYS A 20 -5.05 -15.63 1.36
C LYS A 20 -4.85 -14.27 2.02
N GLU A 21 -3.65 -14.05 2.52
CA GLU A 21 -3.26 -12.78 3.09
C GLU A 21 -3.09 -11.72 2.00
N GLU A 22 -3.13 -10.45 2.39
CA GLU A 22 -2.85 -9.32 1.53
C GLU A 22 -1.50 -9.49 0.84
N GLY A 23 -1.36 -8.97 -0.36
CA GLY A 23 -0.12 -9.00 -1.10
C GLY A 23 -0.29 -9.39 -2.56
N ASP A 24 0.84 -9.76 -3.18
CA ASP A 24 0.91 -10.18 -4.57
C ASP A 24 0.20 -11.51 -4.83
N GLY A 25 -0.24 -11.68 -6.05
CA GLY A 25 -0.82 -12.93 -6.53
C GLY A 25 -2.33 -12.87 -6.75
N GLY A 26 -2.92 -11.68 -6.68
CA GLY A 26 -4.31 -11.42 -7.02
C GLY A 26 -4.48 -10.82 -8.40
N LYS A 27 -5.66 -10.23 -8.63
CA LYS A 27 -6.02 -9.56 -9.90
C LYS A 27 -6.53 -8.15 -9.68
N ALA A 28 -6.49 -7.66 -8.45
CA ALA A 28 -6.91 -6.31 -8.11
C ALA A 28 -5.75 -5.32 -8.24
N GLU A 29 -6.07 -4.05 -8.21
CA GLU A 29 -5.11 -2.97 -8.41
C GLU A 29 -5.43 -1.78 -7.53
N ILE A 30 -4.40 -1.12 -7.03
CA ILE A 30 -4.48 0.19 -6.37
C ILE A 30 -3.80 1.20 -7.26
N ARG A 31 -4.44 2.36 -7.46
CA ARG A 31 -3.93 3.49 -8.24
C ARG A 31 -4.04 4.78 -7.47
N GLY A 32 -3.23 5.74 -7.88
CA GLY A 32 -3.36 7.10 -7.37
C GLY A 32 -2.45 8.07 -8.10
N THR A 33 -2.44 9.29 -7.61
CA THR A 33 -1.66 10.38 -8.16
C THR A 33 -0.90 11.07 -7.02
N VAL A 34 0.32 11.49 -7.30
CA VAL A 34 1.15 12.30 -6.40
C VAL A 34 1.40 13.65 -7.05
N LEU A 35 1.09 14.69 -6.30
CA LEU A 35 1.41 16.07 -6.67
C LEU A 35 2.51 16.61 -5.75
N GLU A 36 3.18 17.65 -6.18
CA GLU A 36 4.12 18.41 -5.37
C GLU A 36 3.66 19.85 -5.23
N GLN A 37 3.65 20.36 -4.02
CA GLN A 37 3.41 21.76 -3.71
C GLN A 37 4.74 22.40 -3.27
N ARG A 38 5.15 23.42 -3.98
CA ARG A 38 6.30 24.23 -3.58
C ARG A 38 5.91 25.27 -2.55
N TYR A 39 6.84 25.57 -1.68
CA TYR A 39 6.73 26.63 -0.69
C TYR A 39 7.88 27.62 -0.85
N ASN A 40 7.59 28.89 -0.62
CA ASN A 40 8.61 29.93 -0.64
C ASN A 40 9.39 29.99 0.69
N LEU A 41 10.38 30.86 0.75
CA LEU A 41 11.24 31.01 1.94
C LEU A 41 10.46 31.48 3.18
N SER A 42 9.27 32.04 3.01
CA SER A 42 8.40 32.46 4.11
C SER A 42 7.44 31.34 4.56
N GLY A 43 7.53 30.14 3.97
CA GLY A 43 6.68 29.02 4.30
C GLY A 43 5.29 29.07 3.68
N ASN A 44 5.06 29.91 2.69
CA ASN A 44 3.78 30.02 1.98
C ASN A 44 3.79 29.22 0.66
N PRO A 45 2.64 28.64 0.26
CA PRO A 45 2.55 27.98 -1.03
C PRO A 45 2.93 28.91 -2.18
N SER A 46 3.73 28.41 -3.10
CA SER A 46 4.20 29.12 -4.27
C SER A 46 3.73 28.39 -5.53
N GLY A 47 2.80 29.00 -6.26
CA GLY A 47 2.19 28.40 -7.45
C GLY A 47 1.21 27.28 -7.12
N ASP A 48 0.67 26.65 -8.17
CA ASP A 48 -0.23 25.52 -8.03
C ASP A 48 0.53 24.20 -7.87
N PRO A 49 -0.07 23.21 -7.20
CA PRO A 49 0.49 21.86 -7.19
C PRO A 49 0.62 21.32 -8.62
N TYR A 50 1.66 20.56 -8.85
CA TYR A 50 1.94 19.94 -10.14
C TYR A 50 2.23 18.45 -10.00
N PRO A 51 2.03 17.64 -11.07
CA PRO A 51 2.34 16.22 -11.02
C PRO A 51 3.80 15.96 -10.70
N LEU A 52 4.05 15.08 -9.72
CA LEU A 52 5.40 14.71 -9.33
C LEU A 52 5.80 13.39 -9.98
N ALA A 53 6.70 13.47 -10.95
CA ALA A 53 7.23 12.32 -11.67
C ALA A 53 8.42 11.68 -10.93
N ASP A 54 8.61 10.39 -11.18
CA ASP A 54 9.74 9.60 -10.66
C ASP A 54 9.90 9.68 -9.13
N HIS A 55 8.78 9.74 -8.42
CA HIS A 55 8.76 9.75 -6.97
C HIS A 55 8.37 8.39 -6.42
N ARG A 56 9.07 7.94 -5.38
CA ARG A 56 8.83 6.65 -4.76
C ARG A 56 7.50 6.63 -4.01
N VAL A 57 6.69 5.62 -4.30
CA VAL A 57 5.45 5.31 -3.58
C VAL A 57 5.59 3.91 -3.00
N SER A 58 5.31 3.77 -1.73
CA SER A 58 5.45 2.52 -1.00
C SER A 58 4.11 1.98 -0.55
N ILE A 59 4.00 0.66 -0.48
CA ILE A 59 2.79 -0.04 -0.05
C ILE A 59 3.10 -0.99 1.11
N ILE A 60 2.20 -1.01 2.09
CA ILE A 60 2.24 -1.93 3.22
C ILE A 60 1.04 -2.86 3.12
N TYR A 61 1.28 -4.16 3.19
CA TYR A 61 0.24 -5.18 3.17
C TYR A 61 -0.31 -5.41 4.59
N GLY A 62 -1.63 -5.24 4.75
CA GLY A 62 -2.29 -5.46 6.04
C GLY A 62 -1.74 -4.57 7.15
N ASP A 63 -1.45 -5.16 8.29
CA ASP A 63 -0.99 -4.49 9.51
C ASP A 63 0.54 -4.43 9.65
N GLY A 64 1.28 -4.65 8.58
CA GLY A 64 2.73 -4.60 8.57
C GLY A 64 3.28 -3.26 9.07
N GLN A 65 4.52 -3.27 9.54
CA GLN A 65 5.21 -2.07 10.02
C GLN A 65 6.12 -1.45 8.95
N TYR A 66 6.54 -2.24 7.98
CA TYR A 66 7.45 -1.82 6.92
C TYR A 66 6.79 -2.03 5.57
N TYR A 67 7.26 -1.28 4.57
CA TYR A 67 6.76 -1.47 3.21
C TYR A 67 7.13 -2.86 2.67
N ASP A 68 6.22 -3.43 1.91
CA ASP A 68 6.38 -4.74 1.27
C ASP A 68 6.79 -4.61 -0.19
N ASP A 69 6.40 -3.53 -0.83
CA ASP A 69 6.71 -3.23 -2.21
C ASP A 69 6.73 -1.71 -2.44
N ASP A 70 7.32 -1.29 -3.54
CA ASP A 70 7.32 0.10 -3.97
C ASP A 70 7.22 0.23 -5.48
N THR A 71 6.86 1.41 -5.92
CA THR A 71 6.86 1.79 -7.33
C THR A 71 7.25 3.26 -7.45
N ARG A 72 7.38 3.76 -8.66
CA ARG A 72 7.65 5.17 -8.94
C ARG A 72 6.55 5.78 -9.79
N THR A 73 6.25 7.04 -9.53
CA THR A 73 5.29 7.77 -10.33
C THR A 73 5.78 7.97 -11.75
N GLY A 74 4.84 7.93 -12.68
CA GLY A 74 5.07 8.27 -14.08
C GLY A 74 5.08 9.77 -14.35
N PRO A 75 5.17 10.19 -15.62
CA PRO A 75 5.28 11.61 -16.00
C PRO A 75 4.12 12.50 -15.51
N ASN A 76 2.93 11.91 -15.35
CA ASN A 76 1.74 12.62 -14.86
C ASN A 76 1.52 12.47 -13.35
N GLY A 77 2.52 11.99 -12.61
CA GLY A 77 2.43 11.74 -11.18
C GLY A 77 1.61 10.51 -10.80
N GLU A 78 1.23 9.68 -11.76
CA GLU A 78 0.41 8.51 -11.52
C GLU A 78 1.24 7.31 -11.09
N TYR A 79 0.68 6.52 -10.16
CA TYR A 79 1.27 5.26 -9.73
C TYR A 79 0.22 4.16 -9.72
N ARG A 80 0.69 2.92 -9.78
CA ARG A 80 -0.17 1.74 -9.65
C ARG A 80 0.56 0.58 -9.00
N PHE A 81 -0.21 -0.19 -8.21
CA PHE A 81 0.19 -1.48 -7.66
C PHE A 81 -0.78 -2.53 -8.20
N PRO A 82 -0.41 -3.23 -9.28
CA PRO A 82 -1.26 -4.26 -9.87
C PRO A 82 -1.08 -5.61 -9.16
N TRP A 83 -1.94 -6.57 -9.51
CA TRP A 83 -1.86 -7.97 -9.11
C TRP A 83 -1.93 -8.17 -7.60
N LEU A 84 -2.82 -7.45 -6.95
CA LEU A 84 -3.03 -7.54 -5.52
C LEU A 84 -4.20 -8.47 -5.18
N ARG A 85 -4.08 -9.13 -4.02
CA ARG A 85 -5.15 -9.90 -3.40
C ARG A 85 -6.10 -8.99 -2.66
N ARG A 86 -7.27 -9.52 -2.29
CA ARG A 86 -8.20 -8.83 -1.39
C ARG A 86 -7.53 -8.55 -0.04
N GLY A 87 -7.94 -7.49 0.59
CA GLY A 87 -7.49 -7.12 1.93
C GLY A 87 -7.27 -5.64 2.09
N SER A 88 -6.62 -5.29 3.18
CA SER A 88 -6.33 -3.92 3.55
C SER A 88 -4.89 -3.56 3.22
N TYR A 89 -4.70 -2.35 2.72
CA TYR A 89 -3.40 -1.83 2.31
C TYR A 89 -3.23 -0.40 2.78
N ARG A 90 -2.00 0.00 3.03
CA ARG A 90 -1.61 1.39 3.24
C ARG A 90 -0.59 1.77 2.20
N VAL A 91 -0.82 2.88 1.53
CA VAL A 91 0.08 3.44 0.53
C VAL A 91 0.61 4.75 1.08
N TYR A 92 1.90 5.00 0.95
CA TYR A 92 2.48 6.23 1.44
C TYR A 92 3.57 6.78 0.55
N VAL A 93 3.78 8.07 0.66
CA VAL A 93 4.89 8.81 0.09
C VAL A 93 5.60 9.57 1.19
N LEU A 94 6.89 9.82 1.02
CA LEU A 94 7.66 10.67 1.91
C LEU A 94 7.62 12.11 1.41
N SER A 95 7.41 13.04 2.32
CA SER A 95 7.34 14.47 2.07
C SER A 95 8.25 15.21 3.02
N GLU A 96 8.74 16.36 2.60
CA GLU A 96 9.27 17.31 3.56
C GLU A 96 8.17 17.78 4.49
N CYS A 97 8.49 17.97 5.76
CA CYS A 97 7.56 18.49 6.76
C CYS A 97 8.03 19.84 7.24
N ASP A 98 7.33 20.85 7.10
CA ASP A 98 7.70 22.22 7.47
C ASP A 98 9.05 22.68 6.88
N ASP A 99 9.45 23.88 7.19
CA ASP A 99 10.66 24.53 6.71
C ASP A 99 11.93 24.17 7.50
N TYR A 100 11.87 23.10 8.30
CA TYR A 100 13.03 22.60 9.02
C TYR A 100 13.84 21.66 8.13
N GLU A 101 15.14 21.95 8.02
CA GLU A 101 16.07 21.07 7.32
C GLU A 101 16.02 19.64 7.89
N ASN A 102 16.02 18.66 7.01
CA ASN A 102 16.01 17.24 7.35
C ASN A 102 14.74 16.71 8.04
N CYS A 103 13.63 17.42 7.96
CA CYS A 103 12.35 16.89 8.40
C CYS A 103 11.68 16.12 7.27
N THR A 104 11.30 14.87 7.54
CA THR A 104 10.58 14.01 6.59
C THR A 104 9.40 13.37 7.29
N GLU A 105 8.24 13.43 6.65
CA GLU A 105 7.03 12.76 7.13
C GLU A 105 6.43 11.86 6.05
N ALA A 106 5.69 10.84 6.46
CA ALA A 106 4.96 9.99 5.56
C ALA A 106 3.51 10.48 5.43
N ILE A 107 3.03 10.54 4.19
CA ILE A 107 1.63 10.84 3.88
C ILE A 107 0.99 9.53 3.46
N TYR A 108 -0.04 9.10 4.19
CA TYR A 108 -0.68 7.81 4.02
C TYR A 108 -2.07 7.92 3.39
N GLU A 109 -2.40 6.92 2.58
CA GLU A 109 -3.75 6.62 2.14
C GLU A 109 -4.05 5.14 2.38
N THR A 110 -5.25 4.85 2.86
CA THR A 110 -5.69 3.49 3.12
C THR A 110 -6.54 2.98 1.98
N ALA A 111 -6.31 1.76 1.56
CA ALA A 111 -7.10 1.07 0.54
C ALA A 111 -7.65 -0.24 1.09
N VAL A 112 -8.89 -0.56 0.75
CA VAL A 112 -9.51 -1.85 1.01
C VAL A 112 -9.93 -2.45 -0.34
N ILE A 113 -9.42 -3.63 -0.64
CA ILE A 113 -9.80 -4.39 -1.83
C ILE A 113 -10.79 -5.46 -1.40
N ASP A 114 -12.06 -5.29 -1.78
CA ASP A 114 -13.15 -6.22 -1.47
C ASP A 114 -13.37 -7.24 -2.59
N GLY A 115 -13.33 -6.78 -3.82
CA GLY A 115 -13.56 -7.59 -5.01
C GLY A 115 -12.26 -8.08 -5.64
N ARG A 116 -12.27 -9.29 -6.13
CA ARG A 116 -11.09 -9.97 -6.69
C ARG A 116 -10.40 -9.22 -7.84
N LYS A 117 -11.16 -8.44 -8.60
CA LYS A 117 -10.68 -7.68 -9.77
C LYS A 117 -10.89 -6.18 -9.61
N ASP A 118 -11.07 -5.71 -8.38
CA ASP A 118 -11.32 -4.30 -8.13
C ASP A 118 -10.13 -3.44 -8.51
N ILE A 119 -10.43 -2.26 -8.99
CA ILE A 119 -9.49 -1.16 -9.15
C ILE A 119 -9.86 -0.11 -8.13
N VAL A 120 -8.99 0.11 -7.16
CA VAL A 120 -9.18 1.09 -6.10
C VAL A 120 -8.35 2.32 -6.42
N SER A 121 -9.03 3.44 -6.64
CA SER A 121 -8.38 4.73 -6.86
C SER A 121 -8.32 5.49 -5.54
N LEU A 122 -7.12 5.80 -5.09
CA LEU A 122 -6.89 6.54 -3.86
C LEU A 122 -6.96 8.05 -4.09
N SER A 123 -7.22 8.78 -3.01
CA SER A 123 -7.13 10.23 -3.03
C SER A 123 -5.71 10.67 -3.37
N THR A 124 -5.60 11.81 -4.06
CA THR A 124 -4.31 12.38 -4.40
C THR A 124 -3.51 12.72 -3.15
N MET A 125 -2.25 12.30 -3.14
CA MET A 125 -1.29 12.69 -2.11
C MET A 125 -0.45 13.85 -2.61
N THR A 126 -0.33 14.90 -1.81
CA THR A 126 0.47 16.08 -2.17
C THR A 126 1.69 16.16 -1.25
N VAL A 127 2.87 16.02 -1.81
CA VAL A 127 4.12 16.20 -1.10
C VAL A 127 4.51 17.67 -1.07
N ARG A 128 5.25 18.05 -0.04
CA ARG A 128 5.72 19.43 0.16
C ARG A 128 7.18 19.54 -0.22
N ASN A 129 7.53 20.66 -0.82
CA ASN A 129 8.90 21.02 -1.16
C ASN A 129 9.13 22.46 -0.69
N TYR A 130 9.96 22.60 0.32
CA TYR A 130 10.37 23.87 0.93
C TYR A 130 11.66 24.43 0.37
#